data_2c12559666586b90dc6c011284125670
#
_entry.id   2c12559666586b90dc6c011284125670
#
_cell.length_a   1.000
_cell.length_b   1.000
_cell.length_c   1.000
_cell.angle_alpha   90.00
_cell.angle_beta   90.00
_cell.angle_gamma   90.00
#
_symmetry.space_group_name_H-M   'P 1'
#
loop_
_entity.id
_entity.type
_entity.pdbx_description
1 polymer ?
#
loop_
_entity_poly.entity_id
_entity_poly.type
_entity_poly.pdbx_seq_one_letter_code
_entity_poly.pdbx_strand_id
1 'polypeptide(L)'
;MQARETKPSQGNPTAPSASLFRLDGRSIIITGGIGFLGLTVAQSVLESGGDAYCLDYLDSPRPEIWSPLEGTANKYSGIVKYHKCDVTTPDDVTQAISAVASTARHPIRGLVACAGVSDKDPATEFSVDRFRRLMDVNVTGTFLCAQAVAREMRSANVSGSMVLVASMSGTNVNKGVDTAAYNTSKSGVLQLARSLAAEWGSRPGMPLIRVNTLSPGYIRTAATEDTLKIPGIEELWSGDNMLNRLSTVDEFRAPVLFLLGDGSSFMTASDLRVDGGHCAW
;
A
#
# COMPACT_ATOMS: atom_id res chain seq x y z
N MET A 1 15.41 22.18 25.94
CA MET A 1 15.15 21.10 24.97
C MET A 1 16.45 20.32 24.79
N GLN A 2 16.65 19.23 25.53
CA GLN A 2 17.83 18.37 25.36
C GLN A 2 17.60 17.50 24.12
N ALA A 3 18.45 17.66 23.11
CA ALA A 3 18.47 16.76 21.96
C ALA A 3 18.83 15.35 22.47
N ARG A 4 17.90 14.41 22.31
CA ARG A 4 18.23 13.00 22.50
C ARG A 4 19.15 12.58 21.35
N GLU A 5 20.35 12.15 21.68
CA GLU A 5 21.17 11.33 20.79
C GLU A 5 20.40 10.03 20.51
N THR A 6 19.56 10.04 19.49
CA THR A 6 19.15 8.81 18.84
C THR A 6 20.38 8.30 18.09
N LYS A 7 21.09 7.32 18.68
CA LYS A 7 22.10 6.59 17.90
C LYS A 7 21.39 6.10 16.64
N PRO A 8 21.83 6.49 15.43
CA PRO A 8 21.31 5.89 14.21
C PRO A 8 21.48 4.37 14.38
N SER A 9 20.46 3.60 13.94
CA SER A 9 20.66 2.16 13.78
C SER A 9 21.88 2.03 12.89
N GLN A 10 23.02 1.60 13.46
CA GLN A 10 24.20 1.33 12.68
C GLN A 10 23.84 0.13 11.83
N GLY A 11 23.36 0.40 10.60
CA GLY A 11 23.22 -0.64 9.59
C GLY A 11 24.57 -1.36 9.55
N ASN A 12 24.53 -2.68 9.65
CA ASN A 12 25.75 -3.47 9.56
C ASN A 12 26.36 -3.22 8.17
N PRO A 13 27.44 -2.42 8.04
CA PRO A 13 27.97 -2.03 6.73
C PRO A 13 28.50 -3.21 5.92
N THR A 14 28.54 -4.41 6.51
CA THR A 14 28.96 -5.65 5.87
C THR A 14 27.80 -6.50 5.39
N ALA A 15 26.55 -6.11 5.65
CA ALA A 15 25.39 -6.87 5.18
C ALA A 15 25.25 -6.74 3.65
N PRO A 16 24.98 -7.85 2.93
CA PRO A 16 24.73 -7.80 1.48
C PRO A 16 23.53 -6.89 1.16
N SER A 17 23.63 -6.10 0.10
CA SER A 17 22.52 -5.19 -0.29
C SER A 17 21.18 -5.90 -0.48
N ALA A 18 21.20 -7.17 -0.90
CA ALA A 18 19.98 -7.98 -1.02
C ALA A 18 19.24 -8.17 0.32
N SER A 19 19.96 -8.15 1.46
CA SER A 19 19.33 -8.27 2.79
C SER A 19 18.50 -7.05 3.17
N LEU A 20 18.70 -5.90 2.53
CA LEU A 20 17.95 -4.68 2.76
C LEU A 20 16.48 -4.78 2.30
N PHE A 21 16.16 -5.77 1.47
CA PHE A 21 14.82 -6.08 0.98
C PHE A 21 14.15 -7.24 1.75
N ARG A 22 14.85 -7.83 2.72
CA ARG A 22 14.32 -8.94 3.52
C ARG A 22 13.31 -8.42 4.55
N LEU A 23 12.31 -9.26 4.81
CA LEU A 23 11.23 -8.98 5.77
C LEU A 23 11.16 -10.04 6.87
N ASP A 24 12.25 -10.74 7.13
CA ASP A 24 12.33 -11.79 8.14
C ASP A 24 11.88 -11.26 9.52
N GLY A 25 11.06 -12.05 10.21
CA GLY A 25 10.53 -11.69 11.53
C GLY A 25 9.49 -10.57 11.52
N ARG A 26 8.84 -10.31 10.40
CA ARG A 26 7.82 -9.26 10.25
C ARG A 26 6.50 -9.84 9.75
N SER A 27 5.41 -9.47 10.39
CA SER A 27 4.06 -9.64 9.85
C SER A 27 3.63 -8.35 9.15
N ILE A 28 3.12 -8.49 7.92
CA ILE A 28 2.71 -7.38 7.07
C ILE A 28 1.21 -7.47 6.83
N ILE A 29 0.49 -6.41 7.17
CA ILE A 29 -0.93 -6.23 6.83
C ILE A 29 -1.03 -5.70 5.41
N ILE A 30 -1.93 -6.29 4.60
CA ILE A 30 -2.17 -5.89 3.22
C ILE A 30 -3.68 -5.73 3.04
N THR A 31 -4.17 -4.49 2.95
CA THR A 31 -5.59 -4.24 2.65
C THR A 31 -5.83 -4.26 1.14
N GLY A 32 -7.05 -4.63 0.71
CA GLY A 32 -7.27 -4.97 -0.70
C GLY A 32 -6.43 -6.19 -1.11
N GLY A 33 -6.22 -7.10 -0.15
CA GLY A 33 -5.23 -8.17 -0.20
C GLY A 33 -5.49 -9.26 -1.23
N ILE A 34 -6.72 -9.32 -1.77
CA ILE A 34 -7.08 -10.24 -2.87
C ILE A 34 -7.32 -9.51 -4.20
N GLY A 35 -7.05 -8.21 -4.25
CA GLY A 35 -6.93 -7.44 -5.49
C GLY A 35 -5.61 -7.72 -6.22
N PHE A 36 -5.51 -7.31 -7.49
CA PHE A 36 -4.32 -7.57 -8.33
C PHE A 36 -3.01 -7.14 -7.68
N LEU A 37 -2.96 -5.89 -7.21
CA LEU A 37 -1.75 -5.36 -6.56
C LEU A 37 -1.53 -6.03 -5.19
N GLY A 38 -2.61 -6.22 -4.40
CA GLY A 38 -2.53 -6.85 -3.08
C GLY A 38 -1.96 -8.26 -3.11
N LEU A 39 -2.42 -9.11 -4.05
CA LEU A 39 -1.89 -10.48 -4.24
C LEU A 39 -0.40 -10.46 -4.61
N THR A 40 -0.01 -9.59 -5.55
CA THR A 40 1.39 -9.44 -5.97
C THR A 40 2.29 -8.96 -4.83
N VAL A 41 1.79 -8.05 -4.00
CA VAL A 41 2.47 -7.59 -2.78
C VAL A 41 2.59 -8.73 -1.77
N ALA A 42 1.51 -9.48 -1.51
CA ALA A 42 1.53 -10.61 -0.58
C ALA A 42 2.55 -11.68 -1.00
N GLN A 43 2.58 -12.02 -2.30
CA GLN A 43 3.59 -12.92 -2.85
C GLN A 43 5.02 -12.39 -2.60
N SER A 44 5.25 -11.11 -2.84
CA SER A 44 6.57 -10.49 -2.66
C SER A 44 7.02 -10.49 -1.19
N VAL A 45 6.09 -10.24 -0.26
CA VAL A 45 6.34 -10.32 1.18
C VAL A 45 6.79 -11.72 1.59
N LEU A 46 6.06 -12.76 1.14
CA LEU A 46 6.40 -14.16 1.42
C LEU A 46 7.76 -14.56 0.86
N GLU A 47 8.05 -14.20 -0.40
CA GLU A 47 9.33 -14.47 -1.05
C GLU A 47 10.51 -13.77 -0.35
N SER A 48 10.22 -12.68 0.35
CA SER A 48 11.22 -11.91 1.11
C SER A 48 11.33 -12.34 2.59
N GLY A 49 10.64 -13.41 3.00
CA GLY A 49 10.73 -14.00 4.34
C GLY A 49 9.77 -13.40 5.37
N GLY A 50 8.89 -12.51 4.98
CA GLY A 50 7.82 -11.99 5.83
C GLY A 50 6.57 -12.86 5.83
N ASP A 51 5.66 -12.62 6.78
CA ASP A 51 4.31 -13.17 6.79
C ASP A 51 3.33 -12.15 6.23
N ALA A 52 2.36 -12.61 5.41
CA ALA A 52 1.36 -11.78 4.76
C ALA A 52 -0.04 -12.02 5.36
N TYR A 53 -0.69 -10.97 5.80
CA TYR A 53 -2.06 -10.98 6.31
C TYR A 53 -2.93 -10.10 5.40
N CYS A 54 -3.71 -10.77 4.54
CA CYS A 54 -4.54 -10.13 3.53
C CYS A 54 -5.91 -9.79 4.10
N LEU A 55 -6.29 -8.52 4.06
CA LEU A 55 -7.59 -8.02 4.48
C LEU A 55 -8.37 -7.55 3.25
N ASP A 56 -9.62 -7.99 3.13
CA ASP A 56 -10.51 -7.56 2.05
C ASP A 56 -11.98 -7.66 2.48
N TYR A 57 -12.89 -6.97 1.77
CA TYR A 57 -14.30 -6.91 2.14
C TYR A 57 -15.10 -8.17 1.76
N LEU A 58 -14.60 -9.01 0.86
CA LEU A 58 -15.25 -10.25 0.47
C LEU A 58 -15.21 -11.28 1.60
N ASP A 59 -16.17 -12.21 1.62
CA ASP A 59 -16.23 -13.24 2.66
C ASP A 59 -15.04 -14.19 2.64
N SER A 60 -14.53 -14.52 1.46
CA SER A 60 -13.37 -15.39 1.26
C SER A 60 -12.73 -15.14 -0.11
N PRO A 61 -11.42 -15.41 -0.25
CA PRO A 61 -10.77 -15.36 -1.54
C PRO A 61 -11.21 -16.56 -2.41
N ARG A 62 -11.24 -16.34 -3.72
CA ARG A 62 -11.49 -17.43 -4.68
C ARG A 62 -10.27 -18.36 -4.70
N PRO A 63 -10.48 -19.71 -4.75
CA PRO A 63 -9.38 -20.67 -4.73
C PRO A 63 -8.33 -20.44 -5.82
N GLU A 64 -8.75 -20.02 -7.02
CA GLU A 64 -7.87 -19.84 -8.18
C GLU A 64 -6.80 -18.78 -7.96
N ILE A 65 -7.09 -17.76 -7.12
CA ILE A 65 -6.14 -16.70 -6.80
C ILE A 65 -5.42 -16.95 -5.47
N TRP A 66 -6.00 -17.75 -4.58
CA TRP A 66 -5.47 -17.96 -3.24
C TRP A 66 -4.52 -19.16 -3.15
N SER A 67 -4.84 -20.29 -3.79
CA SER A 67 -3.98 -21.49 -3.74
C SER A 67 -2.55 -21.26 -4.27
N PRO A 68 -2.30 -20.46 -5.31
CA PRO A 68 -0.93 -20.10 -5.70
C PRO A 68 -0.16 -19.36 -4.62
N LEU A 69 -0.86 -18.49 -3.86
CA LEU A 69 -0.26 -17.73 -2.77
C LEU A 69 0.08 -18.62 -1.57
N GLU A 70 -0.80 -19.58 -1.23
CA GLU A 70 -0.51 -20.62 -0.23
C GLU A 70 0.68 -21.50 -0.66
N GLY A 71 0.78 -21.83 -1.93
CA GLY A 71 1.95 -22.53 -2.49
C GLY A 71 3.24 -21.74 -2.31
N THR A 72 3.18 -20.44 -2.50
CA THR A 72 4.32 -19.52 -2.24
C THR A 72 4.67 -19.49 -0.76
N ALA A 73 3.68 -19.38 0.13
CA ALA A 73 3.89 -19.38 1.58
C ALA A 73 4.59 -20.67 2.02
N ASN A 74 4.13 -21.83 1.55
CA ASN A 74 4.75 -23.12 1.84
C ASN A 74 6.19 -23.21 1.34
N LYS A 75 6.47 -22.75 0.12
CA LYS A 75 7.79 -22.77 -0.50
C LYS A 75 8.82 -21.95 0.29
N TYR A 76 8.42 -20.80 0.82
CA TYR A 76 9.29 -19.87 1.53
C TYR A 76 9.13 -19.95 3.07
N SER A 77 8.40 -20.97 3.59
CA SER A 77 8.14 -21.15 5.02
C SER A 77 7.49 -19.92 5.68
N GLY A 78 6.73 -19.18 4.89
CA GLY A 78 5.94 -18.02 5.33
C GLY A 78 4.54 -18.41 5.78
N ILE A 79 3.83 -17.46 6.38
CA ILE A 79 2.41 -17.57 6.68
C ILE A 79 1.64 -16.61 5.77
N VAL A 80 0.58 -17.10 5.13
CA VAL A 80 -0.43 -16.26 4.52
C VAL A 80 -1.78 -16.55 5.15
N LYS A 81 -2.50 -15.51 5.56
CA LYS A 81 -3.86 -15.61 6.08
C LYS A 81 -4.76 -14.55 5.49
N TYR A 82 -6.02 -14.90 5.37
CA TYR A 82 -7.10 -14.01 4.95
C TYR A 82 -7.94 -13.61 6.14
N HIS A 83 -8.35 -12.34 6.20
CA HIS A 83 -9.33 -11.81 7.14
C HIS A 83 -10.32 -10.94 6.38
N LYS A 84 -11.63 -11.22 6.55
CA LYS A 84 -12.66 -10.31 6.05
C LYS A 84 -12.56 -8.99 6.82
N CYS A 85 -12.59 -7.87 6.09
CA CYS A 85 -12.51 -6.54 6.67
C CYS A 85 -13.03 -5.50 5.67
N ASP A 86 -14.09 -4.80 6.02
CA ASP A 86 -14.49 -3.58 5.32
C ASP A 86 -13.69 -2.41 5.92
N VAL A 87 -12.78 -1.84 5.13
CA VAL A 87 -11.92 -0.74 5.56
C VAL A 87 -12.68 0.54 5.90
N THR A 88 -13.95 0.67 5.49
CA THR A 88 -14.81 1.82 5.80
C THR A 88 -15.47 1.71 7.18
N THR A 89 -15.39 0.53 7.82
CA THR A 89 -16.02 0.23 9.11
C THR A 89 -14.98 0.19 10.22
N PRO A 90 -14.94 1.15 11.16
CA PRO A 90 -13.91 1.22 12.21
C PRO A 90 -13.79 -0.04 13.06
N ASP A 91 -14.93 -0.68 13.38
CA ASP A 91 -14.96 -1.90 14.19
C ASP A 91 -14.38 -3.10 13.44
N ASP A 92 -14.72 -3.27 12.15
CA ASP A 92 -14.15 -4.34 11.33
C ASP A 92 -12.62 -4.21 11.23
N VAL A 93 -12.12 -3.00 10.99
CA VAL A 93 -10.68 -2.72 10.92
C VAL A 93 -9.99 -3.05 12.23
N THR A 94 -10.57 -2.60 13.35
CA THR A 94 -10.01 -2.85 14.68
C THR A 94 -9.99 -4.35 15.01
N GLN A 95 -11.10 -5.05 14.78
CA GLN A 95 -11.23 -6.47 15.04
C GLN A 95 -10.29 -7.31 14.18
N ALA A 96 -10.22 -7.05 12.86
CA ALA A 96 -9.37 -7.80 11.95
C ALA A 96 -7.88 -7.63 12.30
N ILE A 97 -7.43 -6.40 12.55
CA ILE A 97 -6.02 -6.13 12.86
C ILE A 97 -5.63 -6.69 14.24
N SER A 98 -6.49 -6.57 15.25
CA SER A 98 -6.26 -7.17 16.58
C SER A 98 -6.27 -8.71 16.53
N ALA A 99 -7.11 -9.32 15.69
CA ALA A 99 -7.09 -10.77 15.47
C ALA A 99 -5.77 -11.23 14.84
N VAL A 100 -5.22 -10.46 13.90
CA VAL A 100 -3.87 -10.71 13.37
C VAL A 100 -2.83 -10.58 14.48
N ALA A 101 -2.84 -9.47 15.23
CA ALA A 101 -1.86 -9.20 16.28
C ALA A 101 -1.80 -10.31 17.32
N SER A 102 -2.97 -10.89 17.69
CA SER A 102 -3.09 -11.96 18.70
C SER A 102 -2.63 -13.34 18.20
N THR A 103 -2.60 -13.58 16.88
CA THR A 103 -2.32 -14.90 16.30
C THR A 103 -1.07 -14.97 15.44
N ALA A 104 -0.48 -13.82 15.12
CA ALA A 104 0.72 -13.74 14.30
C ALA A 104 1.95 -14.27 15.06
N ARG A 105 2.79 -15.07 14.39
CA ARG A 105 4.07 -15.55 14.99
C ARG A 105 5.12 -14.45 15.13
N HIS A 106 4.99 -13.37 14.39
CA HIS A 106 5.86 -12.21 14.43
C HIS A 106 5.05 -10.95 14.67
N PRO A 107 5.61 -9.90 15.29
CA PRO A 107 4.88 -8.65 15.48
C PRO A 107 4.52 -8.02 14.12
N ILE A 108 3.39 -7.31 14.08
CA ILE A 108 3.02 -6.49 12.94
C ILE A 108 4.03 -5.35 12.83
N ARG A 109 4.79 -5.31 11.72
CA ARG A 109 5.80 -4.30 11.44
C ARG A 109 5.65 -3.63 10.08
N GLY A 110 4.54 -3.89 9.39
CA GLY A 110 4.25 -3.26 8.12
C GLY A 110 2.77 -3.21 7.78
N LEU A 111 2.42 -2.21 6.98
CA LEU A 111 1.13 -2.06 6.31
C LEU A 111 1.38 -1.73 4.84
N VAL A 112 0.67 -2.41 3.95
CA VAL A 112 0.50 -1.95 2.56
C VAL A 112 -1.00 -1.72 2.34
N ALA A 113 -1.41 -0.45 2.29
CA ALA A 113 -2.80 -0.07 2.12
C ALA A 113 -3.13 -0.04 0.61
N CYS A 114 -3.51 -1.22 0.05
CA CYS A 114 -3.89 -1.37 -1.36
C CYS A 114 -5.40 -1.25 -1.57
N ALA A 115 -6.23 -1.30 -0.52
CA ALA A 115 -7.68 -1.15 -0.66
C ALA A 115 -7.99 0.22 -1.28
N GLY A 116 -8.79 0.21 -2.33
CA GLY A 116 -9.18 1.42 -3.02
C GLY A 116 -10.13 1.12 -4.17
N VAL A 117 -10.92 2.12 -4.50
CA VAL A 117 -11.85 2.10 -5.62
C VAL A 117 -11.60 3.28 -6.53
N SER A 118 -11.91 3.12 -7.81
CA SER A 118 -11.93 4.21 -8.78
C SER A 118 -13.33 4.36 -9.36
N ASP A 119 -13.65 5.57 -9.76
CA ASP A 119 -14.91 5.89 -10.41
C ASP A 119 -14.69 7.07 -11.35
N LYS A 120 -15.48 7.15 -12.41
CA LYS A 120 -15.33 8.15 -13.47
C LYS A 120 -16.71 8.60 -13.95
N ASP A 121 -16.86 9.90 -14.06
CA ASP A 121 -18.04 10.56 -14.65
C ASP A 121 -17.74 12.07 -14.75
N PRO A 122 -18.37 12.82 -15.67
CA PRO A 122 -18.27 14.27 -15.67
C PRO A 122 -18.58 14.85 -14.27
N ALA A 123 -17.79 15.79 -13.82
CA ALA A 123 -17.92 16.35 -12.47
C ALA A 123 -19.30 17.01 -12.23
N THR A 124 -19.94 17.50 -13.28
CA THR A 124 -21.30 18.06 -13.24
C THR A 124 -22.39 17.03 -12.98
N GLU A 125 -22.13 15.76 -13.31
CA GLU A 125 -23.06 14.63 -13.18
C GLU A 125 -22.69 13.69 -12.03
N PHE A 126 -21.48 13.83 -11.47
CA PHE A 126 -20.96 12.93 -10.44
C PHE A 126 -21.73 13.11 -9.12
N SER A 127 -22.43 12.07 -8.66
CA SER A 127 -23.24 12.18 -7.45
C SER A 127 -22.38 12.33 -6.19
N VAL A 128 -22.88 13.09 -5.22
CA VAL A 128 -22.21 13.31 -3.92
C VAL A 128 -22.02 12.01 -3.15
N ASP A 129 -22.92 11.05 -3.27
CA ASP A 129 -22.80 9.76 -2.57
C ASP A 129 -21.67 8.90 -3.16
N ARG A 130 -21.50 8.89 -4.48
CA ARG A 130 -20.33 8.26 -5.12
C ARG A 130 -19.03 8.95 -4.71
N PHE A 131 -19.04 10.29 -4.63
CA PHE A 131 -17.88 11.05 -4.14
C PHE A 131 -17.52 10.67 -2.69
N ARG A 132 -18.51 10.66 -1.80
CA ARG A 132 -18.32 10.23 -0.39
C ARG A 132 -17.75 8.82 -0.30
N ARG A 133 -18.34 7.88 -1.05
CA ARG A 133 -17.83 6.50 -1.08
C ARG A 133 -16.36 6.41 -1.48
N LEU A 134 -15.93 7.17 -2.49
CA LEU A 134 -14.51 7.25 -2.88
C LEU A 134 -13.63 7.74 -1.73
N MET A 135 -14.06 8.80 -1.06
CA MET A 135 -13.34 9.34 0.10
C MET A 135 -13.33 8.36 1.27
N ASP A 136 -14.45 7.70 1.55
CA ASP A 136 -14.55 6.75 2.65
C ASP A 136 -13.64 5.54 2.44
N VAL A 137 -13.60 4.97 1.25
CA VAL A 137 -12.71 3.83 0.97
C VAL A 137 -11.25 4.28 0.87
N ASN A 138 -10.95 5.26 0.01
CA ASN A 138 -9.58 5.57 -0.37
C ASN A 138 -8.82 6.36 0.71
N VAL A 139 -9.50 7.23 1.45
CA VAL A 139 -8.87 8.12 2.44
C VAL A 139 -9.19 7.68 3.85
N THR A 140 -10.48 7.63 4.24
CA THR A 140 -10.88 7.26 5.60
C THR A 140 -10.45 5.83 5.92
N GLY A 141 -10.69 4.87 5.01
CA GLY A 141 -10.29 3.48 5.19
C GLY A 141 -8.77 3.31 5.30
N THR A 142 -8.01 4.02 4.47
CA THR A 142 -6.54 4.05 4.59
C THR A 142 -6.10 4.58 5.95
N PHE A 143 -6.72 5.67 6.42
CA PHE A 143 -6.44 6.23 7.75
C PHE A 143 -6.76 5.25 8.88
N LEU A 144 -7.94 4.63 8.87
CA LEU A 144 -8.36 3.66 9.90
C LEU A 144 -7.37 2.49 9.99
N CYS A 145 -6.97 1.92 8.85
CA CYS A 145 -6.01 0.82 8.81
C CYS A 145 -4.63 1.26 9.32
N ALA A 146 -4.13 2.42 8.89
CA ALA A 146 -2.87 2.96 9.36
C ALA A 146 -2.89 3.23 10.87
N GLN A 147 -3.98 3.79 11.39
CA GLN A 147 -4.16 4.06 12.81
C GLN A 147 -4.18 2.76 13.64
N ALA A 148 -4.93 1.74 13.21
CA ALA A 148 -5.01 0.47 13.93
C ALA A 148 -3.66 -0.26 13.94
N VAL A 149 -2.95 -0.32 12.80
CA VAL A 149 -1.61 -0.91 12.72
C VAL A 149 -0.61 -0.13 13.58
N ALA A 150 -0.67 1.21 13.60
CA ALA A 150 0.22 2.01 14.45
C ALA A 150 -0.03 1.76 15.96
N ARG A 151 -1.28 1.52 16.36
CA ARG A 151 -1.63 1.13 17.75
C ARG A 151 -1.01 -0.22 18.12
N GLU A 152 -1.07 -1.22 17.24
CA GLU A 152 -0.45 -2.52 17.47
C GLU A 152 1.08 -2.44 17.52
N MET A 153 1.71 -1.72 16.60
CA MET A 153 3.16 -1.48 16.65
C MET A 153 3.59 -0.78 17.95
N ARG A 154 2.80 0.20 18.40
CA ARG A 154 3.03 0.90 19.66
C ARG A 154 2.88 -0.04 20.86
N SER A 155 1.82 -0.84 20.89
CA SER A 155 1.55 -1.80 21.97
C SER A 155 2.67 -2.84 22.09
N ALA A 156 3.15 -3.34 20.95
CA ALA A 156 4.27 -4.27 20.89
C ALA A 156 5.65 -3.59 21.05
N ASN A 157 5.72 -2.26 21.11
CA ASN A 157 6.95 -1.46 21.13
C ASN A 157 7.94 -1.82 20.00
N VAL A 158 7.43 -1.96 18.78
CA VAL A 158 8.23 -2.30 17.59
C VAL A 158 8.17 -1.20 16.55
N SER A 159 9.30 -0.91 15.92
CA SER A 159 9.36 -0.02 14.74
C SER A 159 8.79 -0.70 13.51
N GLY A 160 8.32 0.09 12.55
CA GLY A 160 7.76 -0.45 11.32
C GLY A 160 7.74 0.52 10.15
N SER A 161 7.17 0.08 9.03
CA SER A 161 7.01 0.87 7.82
C SER A 161 5.63 0.66 7.20
N MET A 162 5.00 1.76 6.80
CA MET A 162 3.72 1.75 6.10
C MET A 162 3.88 2.30 4.68
N VAL A 163 3.24 1.63 3.74
CA VAL A 163 3.15 2.00 2.34
C VAL A 163 1.68 2.26 2.03
N LEU A 164 1.31 3.54 1.84
CA LEU A 164 -0.04 3.90 1.44
C LEU A 164 -0.08 4.00 -0.08
N VAL A 165 -0.93 3.18 -0.71
CA VAL A 165 -1.02 3.17 -2.18
C VAL A 165 -1.86 4.35 -2.64
N ALA A 166 -1.15 5.39 -3.10
CA ALA A 166 -1.73 6.55 -3.75
C ALA A 166 -1.96 6.28 -5.27
N SER A 167 -1.56 7.18 -6.11
CA SER A 167 -1.58 7.08 -7.58
C SER A 167 -0.87 8.31 -8.16
N MET A 168 -0.35 8.20 -9.37
CA MET A 168 0.02 9.37 -10.16
C MET A 168 -1.13 10.38 -10.28
N SER A 169 -2.38 9.89 -10.25
CA SER A 169 -3.62 10.69 -10.26
C SER A 169 -3.78 11.60 -9.04
N GLY A 170 -3.02 11.37 -7.96
CA GLY A 170 -2.94 12.28 -6.81
C GLY A 170 -2.09 13.53 -7.06
N THR A 171 -1.28 13.52 -8.12
CA THR A 171 -0.39 14.63 -8.51
C THR A 171 -0.78 15.19 -9.87
N ASN A 172 -1.23 14.36 -10.79
CA ASN A 172 -1.55 14.70 -12.17
C ASN A 172 -3.04 14.42 -12.47
N VAL A 173 -3.54 15.00 -13.57
CA VAL A 173 -4.90 14.75 -14.06
C VAL A 173 -4.85 13.68 -15.15
N ASN A 174 -5.74 12.70 -15.08
CA ASN A 174 -5.84 11.64 -16.08
C ASN A 174 -6.41 12.19 -17.39
N LYS A 175 -5.69 12.04 -18.49
CA LYS A 175 -6.18 12.44 -19.81
C LYS A 175 -7.22 11.44 -20.35
N GLY A 176 -8.22 11.97 -21.02
CA GLY A 176 -9.26 11.18 -21.70
C GLY A 176 -10.29 10.52 -20.78
N VAL A 177 -10.27 10.77 -19.47
CA VAL A 177 -11.24 10.26 -18.50
C VAL A 177 -11.52 11.27 -17.40
N ASP A 178 -12.79 11.35 -16.99
CA ASP A 178 -13.27 12.30 -15.99
C ASP A 178 -13.15 11.67 -14.58
N THR A 179 -12.10 11.97 -13.86
CA THR A 179 -11.73 11.32 -12.60
C THR A 179 -11.51 12.30 -11.43
N ALA A 180 -12.21 13.43 -11.42
CA ALA A 180 -12.04 14.49 -10.40
C ALA A 180 -12.13 13.94 -8.95
N ALA A 181 -13.14 13.12 -8.66
CA ALA A 181 -13.33 12.53 -7.33
C ALA A 181 -12.18 11.57 -6.95
N TYR A 182 -11.78 10.70 -7.88
CA TYR A 182 -10.68 9.77 -7.67
C TYR A 182 -9.34 10.51 -7.44
N ASN A 183 -9.02 11.48 -8.28
CA ASN A 183 -7.80 12.27 -8.18
C ASN A 183 -7.74 13.01 -6.83
N THR A 184 -8.88 13.59 -6.40
CA THR A 184 -8.99 14.23 -5.08
C THR A 184 -8.70 13.24 -3.94
N SER A 185 -9.25 12.03 -4.00
CA SER A 185 -9.02 11.00 -2.97
C SER A 185 -7.54 10.59 -2.90
N LYS A 186 -6.89 10.42 -4.06
CA LYS A 186 -5.47 10.02 -4.12
C LYS A 186 -4.51 11.15 -3.71
N SER A 187 -4.86 12.42 -3.98
CA SER A 187 -4.18 13.59 -3.38
C SER A 187 -4.31 13.59 -1.86
N GLY A 188 -5.49 13.21 -1.34
CA GLY A 188 -5.72 13.06 0.10
C GLY A 188 -4.80 12.03 0.73
N VAL A 189 -4.57 10.87 0.09
CA VAL A 189 -3.64 9.83 0.56
C VAL A 189 -2.20 10.34 0.61
N LEU A 190 -1.75 11.12 -0.40
CA LEU A 190 -0.41 11.72 -0.40
C LEU A 190 -0.22 12.66 0.81
N GLN A 191 -1.20 13.51 1.10
CA GLN A 191 -1.13 14.41 2.25
C GLN A 191 -1.26 13.66 3.58
N LEU A 192 -2.13 12.66 3.66
CA LEU A 192 -2.28 11.81 4.84
C LEU A 192 -0.95 11.15 5.23
N ALA A 193 -0.22 10.58 4.27
CA ALA A 193 1.07 9.95 4.52
C ALA A 193 2.08 10.93 5.12
N ARG A 194 2.16 12.17 4.61
CA ARG A 194 3.04 13.22 5.16
C ARG A 194 2.69 13.57 6.60
N SER A 195 1.40 13.71 6.89
CA SER A 195 0.91 14.04 8.23
C SER A 195 1.22 12.92 9.23
N LEU A 196 0.92 11.67 8.88
CA LEU A 196 1.20 10.51 9.73
C LEU A 196 2.71 10.30 9.95
N ALA A 197 3.53 10.50 8.93
CA ALA A 197 4.98 10.45 9.04
C ALA A 197 5.53 11.49 10.02
N ALA A 198 5.00 12.71 9.99
CA ALA A 198 5.39 13.76 10.92
C ALA A 198 4.98 13.43 12.38
N GLU A 199 3.81 12.80 12.56
CA GLU A 199 3.33 12.42 13.89
C GLU A 199 4.07 11.23 14.49
N TRP A 200 4.47 10.24 13.67
CA TRP A 200 4.96 8.94 14.13
C TRP A 200 6.47 8.73 13.94
N GLY A 201 7.13 9.64 13.23
CA GLY A 201 8.55 9.51 12.92
C GLY A 201 9.50 9.69 14.11
N SER A 202 9.15 10.55 15.07
CA SER A 202 10.04 10.86 16.20
C SER A 202 9.33 11.21 17.52
N ARG A 203 8.06 10.84 17.67
CA ARG A 203 7.28 11.18 18.87
C ARG A 203 7.84 10.46 20.11
N PRO A 204 8.12 11.17 21.21
CA PRO A 204 8.59 10.54 22.45
C PRO A 204 7.63 9.47 22.95
N GLY A 205 8.18 8.31 23.38
CA GLY A 205 7.39 7.19 23.89
C GLY A 205 6.67 6.34 22.84
N MET A 206 6.95 6.60 21.55
CA MET A 206 6.48 5.77 20.45
C MET A 206 7.67 5.13 19.71
N PRO A 207 7.52 3.89 19.20
CA PRO A 207 8.48 3.32 18.27
C PRO A 207 8.47 4.13 16.97
N LEU A 208 9.61 4.12 16.26
CA LEU A 208 9.72 4.75 14.95
C LEU A 208 8.83 4.05 13.92
N ILE A 209 7.87 4.76 13.34
CA ILE A 209 7.05 4.28 12.24
C ILE A 209 7.27 5.19 11.04
N ARG A 210 7.79 4.63 9.96
CA ARG A 210 7.93 5.34 8.68
C ARG A 210 6.63 5.20 7.89
N VAL A 211 6.21 6.28 7.24
CA VAL A 211 5.03 6.28 6.37
C VAL A 211 5.41 6.91 5.05
N ASN A 212 5.28 6.15 3.97
CA ASN A 212 5.54 6.61 2.61
C ASN A 212 4.36 6.25 1.70
N THR A 213 4.30 6.88 0.54
CA THR A 213 3.34 6.49 -0.51
C THR A 213 4.03 5.78 -1.65
N LEU A 214 3.30 4.87 -2.28
CA LEU A 214 3.59 4.34 -3.61
C LEU A 214 2.56 4.92 -4.57
N SER A 215 3.00 5.60 -5.62
CA SER A 215 2.14 6.18 -6.66
C SER A 215 2.35 5.44 -8.00
N PRO A 216 1.51 4.42 -8.28
CA PRO A 216 1.51 3.78 -9.59
C PRO A 216 1.05 4.70 -10.71
N GLY A 217 1.62 4.50 -11.91
CA GLY A 217 1.06 4.94 -13.17
C GLY A 217 -0.09 4.05 -13.64
N TYR A 218 -0.36 4.05 -14.95
CA TYR A 218 -1.34 3.14 -15.53
C TYR A 218 -0.85 1.70 -15.52
N ILE A 219 -1.63 0.83 -14.86
CA ILE A 219 -1.35 -0.61 -14.76
C ILE A 219 -2.37 -1.36 -15.60
N ARG A 220 -1.94 -2.32 -16.40
CA ARG A 220 -2.84 -3.26 -17.06
C ARG A 220 -3.36 -4.27 -16.04
N THR A 221 -4.61 -4.12 -15.66
CA THR A 221 -5.32 -4.98 -14.71
C THR A 221 -6.77 -5.14 -15.14
N ALA A 222 -7.52 -6.10 -14.57
CA ALA A 222 -8.94 -6.19 -14.84
C ALA A 222 -9.72 -4.91 -14.44
N ALA A 223 -9.22 -4.14 -13.48
CA ALA A 223 -9.83 -2.86 -13.10
C ALA A 223 -9.71 -1.77 -14.19
N THR A 224 -8.69 -1.86 -15.05
CA THR A 224 -8.46 -0.93 -16.16
C THR A 224 -8.98 -1.47 -17.51
N GLU A 225 -9.32 -2.76 -17.58
CA GLU A 225 -9.71 -3.46 -18.81
C GLU A 225 -10.85 -2.76 -19.56
N ASP A 226 -11.93 -2.39 -18.84
CA ASP A 226 -13.08 -1.73 -19.48
C ASP A 226 -12.76 -0.32 -19.98
N THR A 227 -11.83 0.36 -19.34
CA THR A 227 -11.36 1.67 -19.82
C THR A 227 -10.45 1.51 -21.04
N LEU A 228 -9.63 0.47 -21.07
CA LEU A 228 -8.75 0.19 -22.22
C LEU A 228 -9.52 -0.23 -23.48
N LYS A 229 -10.78 -0.64 -23.38
CA LYS A 229 -11.67 -0.89 -24.55
C LYS A 229 -12.13 0.39 -25.24
N ILE A 230 -11.99 1.56 -24.62
CA ILE A 230 -12.32 2.84 -25.25
C ILE A 230 -11.31 3.10 -26.36
N PRO A 231 -11.77 3.33 -27.62
CA PRO A 231 -10.86 3.54 -28.73
C PRO A 231 -9.87 4.69 -28.48
N GLY A 232 -8.57 4.41 -28.68
CA GLY A 232 -7.49 5.38 -28.54
C GLY A 232 -7.00 5.63 -27.12
N ILE A 233 -7.64 5.07 -26.09
CA ILE A 233 -7.20 5.28 -24.69
C ILE A 233 -5.87 4.59 -24.40
N GLU A 234 -5.64 3.39 -24.90
CA GLU A 234 -4.38 2.68 -24.66
C GLU A 234 -3.21 3.41 -25.29
N GLU A 235 -3.37 3.88 -26.52
CA GLU A 235 -2.37 4.69 -27.23
C GLU A 235 -2.12 6.01 -26.50
N LEU A 236 -3.17 6.68 -26.03
CA LEU A 236 -3.08 7.92 -25.28
C LEU A 236 -2.30 7.70 -23.97
N TRP A 237 -2.68 6.70 -23.18
CA TRP A 237 -2.04 6.44 -21.88
C TRP A 237 -0.60 5.94 -22.03
N SER A 238 -0.31 5.14 -23.04
CA SER A 238 1.03 4.69 -23.34
C SER A 238 1.92 5.84 -23.82
N GLY A 239 1.41 6.69 -24.71
CA GLY A 239 2.13 7.84 -25.24
C GLY A 239 2.39 8.96 -24.26
N ASP A 240 1.60 9.02 -23.16
CA ASP A 240 1.76 10.04 -22.12
C ASP A 240 2.88 9.72 -21.10
N ASN A 241 3.50 8.55 -21.15
CA ASN A 241 4.65 8.24 -20.32
C ASN A 241 5.92 7.99 -21.16
N MET A 242 7.07 8.28 -20.57
CA MET A 242 8.36 8.23 -21.26
C MET A 242 8.77 6.81 -21.69
N LEU A 243 8.24 5.77 -21.03
CA LEU A 243 8.51 4.37 -21.39
C LEU A 243 7.56 3.84 -22.48
N ASN A 244 6.58 4.65 -22.91
CA ASN A 244 5.64 4.40 -24.00
C ASN A 244 4.93 3.04 -23.90
N ARG A 245 4.50 2.66 -22.70
CA ARG A 245 3.74 1.45 -22.40
C ARG A 245 2.98 1.54 -21.08
N LEU A 246 2.00 0.69 -20.89
CA LEU A 246 1.41 0.45 -19.59
C LEU A 246 2.33 -0.44 -18.73
N SER A 247 2.23 -0.31 -17.41
CA SER A 247 2.94 -1.19 -16.49
C SER A 247 2.16 -2.48 -16.22
N THR A 248 2.85 -3.44 -15.61
CA THR A 248 2.27 -4.66 -15.02
C THR A 248 2.35 -4.59 -13.50
N VAL A 249 1.58 -5.41 -12.79
CA VAL A 249 1.60 -5.45 -11.31
C VAL A 249 2.94 -5.90 -10.75
N ASP A 250 3.71 -6.71 -11.49
CA ASP A 250 5.02 -7.20 -11.06
C ASP A 250 6.06 -6.09 -10.91
N GLU A 251 5.90 -4.97 -11.61
CA GLU A 251 6.81 -3.83 -11.55
C GLU A 251 6.73 -3.08 -10.20
N PHE A 252 5.74 -3.38 -9.38
CA PHE A 252 5.56 -2.79 -8.03
C PHE A 252 6.13 -3.65 -6.90
N ARG A 253 6.59 -4.87 -7.19
CA ARG A 253 7.15 -5.80 -6.19
C ARG A 253 8.36 -5.22 -5.50
N ALA A 254 9.39 -4.86 -6.26
CA ALA A 254 10.62 -4.30 -5.73
C ALA A 254 10.42 -2.93 -5.03
N PRO A 255 9.66 -1.98 -5.59
CA PRO A 255 9.32 -0.73 -4.92
C PRO A 255 8.66 -0.92 -3.55
N VAL A 256 7.71 -1.84 -3.41
CA VAL A 256 7.05 -2.12 -2.13
C VAL A 256 8.03 -2.73 -1.14
N LEU A 257 8.84 -3.71 -1.55
CA LEU A 257 9.86 -4.31 -0.68
C LEU A 257 10.89 -3.27 -0.21
N PHE A 258 11.32 -2.37 -1.09
CA PHE A 258 12.20 -1.26 -0.73
C PHE A 258 11.58 -0.39 0.35
N LEU A 259 10.31 0.01 0.19
CA LEU A 259 9.63 0.86 1.18
C LEU A 259 9.38 0.15 2.51
N LEU A 260 9.08 -1.16 2.52
CA LEU A 260 8.87 -1.95 3.73
C LEU A 260 10.18 -2.33 4.43
N GLY A 261 11.23 -2.56 3.66
CA GLY A 261 12.52 -3.06 4.12
C GLY A 261 13.43 -1.99 4.72
N ASP A 262 14.62 -2.44 5.10
CA ASP A 262 15.62 -1.56 5.73
C ASP A 262 16.36 -0.71 4.70
N GLY A 263 16.23 -1.01 3.40
CA GLY A 263 16.79 -0.20 2.30
C GLY A 263 16.23 1.23 2.25
N SER A 264 15.06 1.47 2.82
CA SER A 264 14.45 2.79 2.94
C SER A 264 14.46 3.35 4.36
N SER A 265 15.41 2.92 5.22
CA SER A 265 15.45 3.29 6.64
C SER A 265 15.51 4.79 6.92
N PHE A 266 16.03 5.58 5.99
CA PHE A 266 16.09 7.05 6.07
C PHE A 266 15.02 7.73 5.20
N MET A 267 13.96 7.01 4.80
CA MET A 267 12.90 7.53 3.94
C MET A 267 11.56 7.49 4.68
N THR A 268 10.93 8.66 4.86
CA THR A 268 9.58 8.84 5.38
C THR A 268 8.95 10.08 4.77
N ALA A 269 7.62 10.18 4.77
CA ALA A 269 6.85 11.28 4.15
C ALA A 269 7.08 11.47 2.64
N SER A 270 7.67 10.48 1.98
CA SER A 270 8.05 10.55 0.57
C SER A 270 7.03 9.80 -0.31
N ASP A 271 6.90 10.27 -1.54
CA ASP A 271 6.13 9.59 -2.58
C ASP A 271 7.08 8.88 -3.56
N LEU A 272 6.98 7.55 -3.63
CA LEU A 272 7.70 6.76 -4.62
C LEU A 272 6.80 6.57 -5.84
N ARG A 273 7.02 7.39 -6.86
CA ARG A 273 6.29 7.28 -8.13
C ARG A 273 6.92 6.21 -9.02
N VAL A 274 6.06 5.32 -9.51
CA VAL A 274 6.41 4.25 -10.46
C VAL A 274 5.39 4.35 -11.61
N ASP A 275 5.60 5.32 -12.49
CA ASP A 275 4.62 5.78 -13.47
C ASP A 275 5.15 5.85 -14.91
N GLY A 276 6.33 5.29 -15.16
CA GLY A 276 6.97 5.35 -16.49
C GLY A 276 7.40 6.76 -16.91
N GLY A 277 7.51 7.70 -15.95
CA GLY A 277 7.85 9.10 -16.21
C GLY A 277 6.64 9.97 -16.59
N HIS A 278 5.41 9.47 -16.44
CA HIS A 278 4.18 10.20 -16.79
C HIS A 278 4.07 11.58 -16.11
N CYS A 279 4.43 11.70 -14.84
CA CYS A 279 4.38 12.96 -14.11
C CYS A 279 5.64 13.84 -14.22
N ALA A 280 6.54 13.55 -15.16
CA ALA A 280 7.81 14.26 -15.27
C ALA A 280 7.91 15.18 -16.49
N TRP A 281 6.85 15.30 -17.28
CA TRP A 281 6.75 16.23 -18.42
C TRP A 281 6.57 17.69 -17.96
#